data_b2f056857df905e2b1454cbeae8679e1
#
_entry.id   b2f056857df905e2b1454cbeae8679e1
#
_cell.length_a   1.000
_cell.length_b   1.000
_cell.length_c   1.000
_cell.angle_alpha   90.00
_cell.angle_beta   90.00
_cell.angle_gamma   90.00
#
_symmetry.space_group_name_H-M   'P 1'
#
loop_
_entity.id
_entity.type
_entity.pdbx_description
1 polymer ?
#
loop_
_entity_poly.entity_id
_entity_poly.type
_entity_poly.pdbx_seq_one_letter_code
_entity_poly.pdbx_strand_id
1 'polypeptide(L)'
;MKEAEVLDLLAEHGALLKGHFLLSSGKHSDTYVEKARLFEHPDVVLGFATEIASWYDAVQAVVSPAVGAIPLGFAVAEQTSARFLYAERESGNLVFRRGFRLSPGERTLIVEDVITTGGSAAEVYDLVRASGAEAVGVAAVVDRSTGPVRVPFRALVRVEFAVYDPGHCPLCAKGVPLEAPGSRHVSSH
;
A
#
# COMPACT_ATOMS: atom_id res chain seq x y z
N MET A 1 3.62 17.03 -4.88
CA MET A 1 3.82 16.20 -6.11
C MET A 1 2.49 16.08 -6.85
N LYS A 2 2.48 16.14 -8.20
CA LYS A 2 1.25 15.96 -8.98
C LYS A 2 1.02 14.49 -9.28
N GLU A 3 -0.23 14.05 -9.41
CA GLU A 3 -0.55 12.64 -9.74
C GLU A 3 0.15 12.15 -11.02
N ALA A 4 0.27 12.99 -12.04
CA ALA A 4 0.98 12.65 -13.28
C ALA A 4 2.45 12.32 -13.04
N GLU A 5 3.14 13.08 -12.19
CA GLU A 5 4.55 12.84 -11.83
C GLU A 5 4.70 11.49 -11.08
N VAL A 6 3.73 11.15 -10.22
CA VAL A 6 3.73 9.85 -9.52
C VAL A 6 3.54 8.72 -10.53
N LEU A 7 2.62 8.85 -11.49
CA LEU A 7 2.39 7.83 -12.53
C LEU A 7 3.62 7.64 -13.41
N ASP A 8 4.29 8.74 -13.78
CA ASP A 8 5.51 8.69 -14.60
C ASP A 8 6.62 7.94 -13.84
N LEU A 9 6.83 8.25 -12.55
CA LEU A 9 7.80 7.53 -11.71
C LEU A 9 7.46 6.04 -11.56
N LEU A 10 6.18 5.71 -11.35
CA LEU A 10 5.74 4.31 -11.28
C LEU A 10 6.02 3.54 -12.58
N ALA A 11 5.82 4.19 -13.74
CA ALA A 11 6.06 3.59 -15.04
C ALA A 11 7.55 3.47 -15.35
N GLU A 12 8.33 4.54 -15.12
CA GLU A 12 9.78 4.61 -15.38
C GLU A 12 10.55 3.53 -14.60
N HIS A 13 10.17 3.31 -13.34
CA HIS A 13 10.80 2.31 -12.48
C HIS A 13 10.16 0.91 -12.57
N GLY A 14 9.30 0.65 -13.57
CA GLY A 14 8.71 -0.66 -13.80
C GLY A 14 7.77 -1.13 -12.68
N ALA A 15 7.24 -0.20 -11.88
CA ALA A 15 6.26 -0.48 -10.84
C ALA A 15 4.82 -0.51 -11.39
N LEU A 16 4.58 0.08 -12.56
CA LEU A 16 3.31 0.02 -13.28
C LEU A 16 3.47 -0.80 -14.55
N LEU A 17 2.99 -2.04 -14.53
CA LEU A 17 3.12 -2.98 -15.63
C LEU A 17 1.85 -2.99 -16.47
N LYS A 18 2.00 -3.05 -17.79
CA LYS A 18 0.93 -3.28 -18.76
C LYS A 18 1.08 -4.67 -19.37
N GLY A 19 -0.02 -5.43 -19.45
CA GLY A 19 0.01 -6.83 -19.90
C GLY A 19 -1.30 -7.54 -19.65
N HIS A 20 -1.24 -8.84 -19.31
CA HIS A 20 -2.40 -9.63 -18.93
C HIS A 20 -2.09 -10.36 -17.62
N PHE A 21 -2.69 -9.91 -16.54
CA PHE A 21 -2.31 -10.32 -15.18
C PHE A 21 -3.44 -11.03 -14.45
N LEU A 22 -3.08 -12.12 -13.74
CA LEU A 22 -3.95 -12.79 -12.78
C LEU A 22 -3.86 -12.08 -11.43
N LEU A 23 -4.97 -11.56 -10.95
CA LEU A 23 -5.08 -10.92 -9.64
C LEU A 23 -5.32 -11.97 -8.54
N SER A 24 -4.99 -11.63 -7.29
CA SER A 24 -5.24 -12.48 -6.12
C SER A 24 -6.72 -12.83 -5.89
N SER A 25 -7.64 -12.08 -6.50
CA SER A 25 -9.08 -12.34 -6.52
C SER A 25 -9.50 -13.41 -7.54
N GLY A 26 -8.56 -13.93 -8.36
CA GLY A 26 -8.84 -14.80 -9.50
C GLY A 26 -9.33 -14.07 -10.75
N LYS A 27 -9.52 -12.75 -10.69
CA LYS A 27 -9.86 -11.91 -11.85
C LYS A 27 -8.63 -11.55 -12.65
N HIS A 28 -8.83 -11.11 -13.89
CA HIS A 28 -7.78 -10.66 -14.79
C HIS A 28 -7.72 -9.13 -14.86
N SER A 29 -6.55 -8.59 -15.18
CA SER A 29 -6.34 -7.16 -15.39
C SER A 29 -5.36 -6.89 -16.53
N ASP A 30 -5.50 -5.74 -17.18
CA ASP A 30 -4.54 -5.24 -18.16
C ASP A 30 -3.36 -4.49 -17.54
N THR A 31 -3.42 -4.31 -16.23
CA THR A 31 -2.42 -3.53 -15.49
C THR A 31 -2.13 -4.16 -14.13
N TYR A 32 -0.87 -4.11 -13.71
CA TYR A 32 -0.42 -4.60 -12.40
C TYR A 32 0.53 -3.58 -11.75
N VAL A 33 0.45 -3.45 -10.43
CA VAL A 33 1.41 -2.65 -9.64
C VAL A 33 2.38 -3.59 -8.96
N GLU A 34 3.64 -3.59 -9.45
CA GLU A 34 4.75 -4.30 -8.84
C GLU A 34 5.50 -3.34 -7.90
N LYS A 35 4.92 -3.12 -6.74
CA LYS A 35 5.39 -2.15 -5.75
C LYS A 35 6.83 -2.37 -5.27
N ALA A 36 7.32 -3.61 -5.28
CA ALA A 36 8.68 -3.92 -4.86
C ALA A 36 9.74 -3.20 -5.70
N ARG A 37 9.43 -2.95 -6.98
CA ARG A 37 10.32 -2.20 -7.88
C ARG A 37 10.62 -0.78 -7.43
N LEU A 38 9.65 -0.12 -6.76
CA LEU A 38 9.86 1.23 -6.23
C LEU A 38 10.92 1.26 -5.14
N PHE A 39 11.01 0.18 -4.36
CA PHE A 39 11.93 0.12 -3.22
C PHE A 39 13.38 -0.15 -3.63
N GLU A 40 13.64 -0.47 -4.90
CA GLU A 40 14.98 -0.49 -5.49
C GLU A 40 15.55 0.94 -5.64
N HIS A 41 14.70 1.99 -5.56
CA HIS A 41 15.01 3.40 -5.81
C HIS A 41 14.72 4.25 -4.56
N PRO A 42 15.67 4.34 -3.60
CA PRO A 42 15.45 5.07 -2.34
C PRO A 42 15.11 6.54 -2.53
N ASP A 43 15.63 7.19 -3.55
CA ASP A 43 15.35 8.59 -3.90
C ASP A 43 13.88 8.82 -4.27
N VAL A 44 13.28 7.89 -5.02
CA VAL A 44 11.85 7.90 -5.35
C VAL A 44 11.00 7.72 -4.09
N VAL A 45 11.37 6.75 -3.25
CA VAL A 45 10.67 6.50 -1.98
C VAL A 45 10.74 7.71 -1.06
N LEU A 46 11.90 8.37 -0.96
CA LEU A 46 12.07 9.59 -0.18
C LEU A 46 11.25 10.75 -0.74
N GLY A 47 11.13 10.88 -2.06
CA GLY A 47 10.25 11.85 -2.71
C GLY A 47 8.78 11.65 -2.32
N PHE A 48 8.30 10.41 -2.37
CA PHE A 48 6.94 10.07 -1.92
C PHE A 48 6.75 10.31 -0.41
N ALA A 49 7.74 9.95 0.40
CA ALA A 49 7.70 10.17 1.84
C ALA A 49 7.63 11.65 2.22
N THR A 50 8.39 12.51 1.53
CA THR A 50 8.36 13.96 1.72
C THR A 50 6.99 14.53 1.42
N GLU A 51 6.36 14.11 0.31
CA GLU A 51 5.01 14.54 -0.03
C GLU A 51 3.98 14.07 1.01
N ILE A 52 4.01 12.81 1.41
CA ILE A 52 3.10 12.26 2.43
C ILE A 52 3.30 12.99 3.77
N ALA A 53 4.55 13.21 4.19
CA ALA A 53 4.85 13.91 5.44
C ALA A 53 4.26 15.32 5.48
N SER A 54 4.22 16.01 4.33
CA SER A 54 3.66 17.36 4.22
C SER A 54 2.15 17.44 4.49
N TRP A 55 1.45 16.32 4.50
CA TRP A 55 -0.01 16.28 4.72
C TRP A 55 -0.42 16.25 6.18
N TYR A 56 0.51 15.96 7.09
CA TYR A 56 0.21 15.69 8.50
C TYR A 56 1.16 16.46 9.43
N ASP A 57 0.60 17.15 10.41
CA ASP A 57 1.35 17.88 11.41
C ASP A 57 1.51 17.07 12.69
N ALA A 58 2.63 17.29 13.40
CA ALA A 58 2.91 16.76 14.73
C ALA A 58 2.75 15.22 14.83
N VAL A 59 3.17 14.49 13.79
CA VAL A 59 3.24 13.03 13.83
C VAL A 59 4.34 12.61 14.81
N GLN A 60 4.01 11.68 15.72
CA GLN A 60 4.94 11.17 16.74
C GLN A 60 5.36 9.72 16.48
N ALA A 61 4.47 8.96 15.80
CA ALA A 61 4.75 7.60 15.36
C ALA A 61 4.20 7.36 13.95
N VAL A 62 4.90 6.54 13.19
CA VAL A 62 4.41 6.00 11.92
C VAL A 62 4.31 4.48 12.05
N VAL A 63 3.20 3.92 11.61
CA VAL A 63 2.95 2.47 11.63
C VAL A 63 2.62 1.97 10.23
N SER A 64 3.30 0.90 9.82
CA SER A 64 3.00 0.22 8.56
C SER A 64 2.62 -1.24 8.76
N PRO A 65 1.74 -1.83 7.94
CA PRO A 65 1.60 -3.27 7.89
C PRO A 65 2.84 -3.89 7.24
N ALA A 66 3.38 -4.94 7.85
CA ALA A 66 4.48 -5.70 7.25
C ALA A 66 3.97 -6.54 6.06
N VAL A 67 4.80 -6.72 5.03
CA VAL A 67 6.19 -6.35 4.86
C VAL A 67 6.33 -5.19 3.86
N GLY A 68 5.43 -5.10 2.88
CA GLY A 68 5.55 -4.26 1.69
C GLY A 68 5.64 -2.77 2.00
N ALA A 69 4.88 -2.28 2.99
CA ALA A 69 4.86 -0.87 3.33
C ALA A 69 6.00 -0.42 4.26
N ILE A 70 6.84 -1.34 4.77
CA ILE A 70 7.93 -1.01 5.70
C ILE A 70 8.90 0.06 5.15
N PRO A 71 9.42 -0.05 3.91
CA PRO A 71 10.38 0.94 3.41
C PRO A 71 9.77 2.35 3.32
N LEU A 72 8.54 2.44 2.83
CA LEU A 72 7.83 3.73 2.74
C LEU A 72 7.55 4.31 4.13
N GLY A 73 7.02 3.50 5.05
CA GLY A 73 6.72 3.95 6.40
C GLY A 73 7.95 4.41 7.17
N PHE A 74 9.09 3.72 7.00
CA PHE A 74 10.37 4.14 7.56
C PHE A 74 10.81 5.50 7.01
N ALA A 75 10.71 5.69 5.69
CA ALA A 75 11.04 6.96 5.06
C ALA A 75 10.11 8.11 5.51
N VAL A 76 8.80 7.86 5.67
CA VAL A 76 7.86 8.86 6.19
C VAL A 76 8.17 9.21 7.65
N ALA A 77 8.53 8.23 8.48
CA ALA A 77 8.95 8.47 9.86
C ALA A 77 10.19 9.35 9.95
N GLU A 78 11.15 9.13 9.06
CA GLU A 78 12.35 9.98 8.95
C GLU A 78 11.96 11.41 8.59
N GLN A 79 11.12 11.62 7.58
CA GLN A 79 10.68 12.96 7.13
C GLN A 79 9.85 13.70 8.19
N THR A 80 9.13 13.00 9.04
CA THR A 80 8.32 13.58 10.13
C THR A 80 9.06 13.67 11.45
N SER A 81 10.32 13.20 11.54
CA SER A 81 11.07 13.01 12.77
C SER A 81 10.32 12.17 13.82
N ALA A 82 9.47 11.27 13.37
CA ALA A 82 8.69 10.35 14.18
C ALA A 82 9.41 9.02 14.37
N ARG A 83 9.02 8.26 15.37
CA ARG A 83 9.48 6.89 15.50
C ARG A 83 8.71 5.96 14.56
N PHE A 84 9.35 4.89 14.11
CA PHE A 84 8.77 3.92 13.20
C PHE A 84 8.45 2.58 13.87
N LEU A 85 7.26 2.04 13.60
CA LEU A 85 6.81 0.72 14.01
C LEU A 85 6.16 0.02 12.82
N TYR A 86 6.07 -1.30 12.89
CA TYR A 86 5.26 -2.07 11.95
C TYR A 86 4.44 -3.15 12.66
N ALA A 87 3.29 -3.49 12.08
CA ALA A 87 2.43 -4.57 12.52
C ALA A 87 2.68 -5.82 11.67
N GLU A 88 2.83 -6.97 12.30
CA GLU A 88 3.08 -8.27 11.64
C GLU A 88 1.85 -9.17 11.75
N ARG A 89 1.65 -10.06 10.76
CA ARG A 89 0.60 -11.08 10.82
C ARG A 89 0.97 -12.17 11.84
N GLU A 90 0.07 -12.39 12.80
CA GLU A 90 0.13 -13.49 13.74
C GLU A 90 -1.26 -14.12 13.84
N SER A 91 -1.37 -15.40 13.53
CA SER A 91 -2.66 -16.11 13.50
C SER A 91 -3.77 -15.40 12.70
N GLY A 92 -3.38 -14.77 11.59
CA GLY A 92 -4.32 -14.07 10.71
C GLY A 92 -4.58 -12.59 11.03
N ASN A 93 -4.22 -12.09 12.20
CA ASN A 93 -4.42 -10.70 12.62
C ASN A 93 -3.12 -9.88 12.56
N LEU A 94 -3.22 -8.57 12.32
CA LEU A 94 -2.08 -7.66 12.44
C LEU A 94 -1.92 -7.26 13.92
N VAL A 95 -0.70 -7.45 14.45
CA VAL A 95 -0.37 -7.19 15.85
C VAL A 95 1.01 -6.51 15.96
N PHE A 96 1.21 -5.77 17.05
CA PHE A 96 2.55 -5.30 17.41
C PHE A 96 3.35 -6.43 18.05
N ARG A 97 4.55 -6.66 17.53
CA ARG A 97 5.51 -7.64 18.07
C ARG A 97 6.82 -6.94 18.44
N ARG A 98 7.85 -7.70 18.77
CA ARG A 98 9.22 -7.20 19.01
C ARG A 98 9.30 -6.10 20.10
N GLY A 99 8.32 -6.05 20.99
CA GLY A 99 8.26 -5.02 22.02
C GLY A 99 7.73 -3.66 21.53
N PHE A 100 7.24 -3.55 20.29
CA PHE A 100 6.59 -2.34 19.80
C PHE A 100 5.34 -2.01 20.59
N ARG A 101 5.24 -0.76 21.02
CA ARG A 101 4.09 -0.21 21.76
C ARG A 101 3.88 1.24 21.38
N LEU A 102 2.62 1.65 21.37
CA LEU A 102 2.21 3.05 21.28
C LEU A 102 1.80 3.54 22.66
N SER A 103 2.01 4.82 22.92
CA SER A 103 1.56 5.48 24.14
C SER A 103 0.14 6.03 23.98
N PRO A 104 -0.66 6.10 25.05
CA PRO A 104 -1.95 6.77 24.99
C PRO A 104 -1.81 8.22 24.50
N GLY A 105 -2.66 8.61 23.55
CA GLY A 105 -2.65 9.91 22.91
C GLY A 105 -1.52 10.16 21.91
N GLU A 106 -0.64 9.19 21.66
CA GLU A 106 0.46 9.33 20.69
C GLU A 106 -0.10 9.49 19.27
N ARG A 107 0.22 10.62 18.63
CA ARG A 107 -0.25 10.95 17.29
C ARG A 107 0.42 10.06 16.24
N THR A 108 -0.35 9.14 15.69
CA THR A 108 0.15 8.02 14.88
C THR A 108 -0.43 8.08 13.47
N LEU A 109 0.46 8.15 12.48
CA LEU A 109 0.13 8.04 11.05
C LEU A 109 0.29 6.58 10.60
N ILE A 110 -0.70 6.07 9.89
CA ILE A 110 -0.63 4.75 9.25
C ILE A 110 -0.17 4.95 7.79
N VAL A 111 0.84 4.20 7.36
CA VAL A 111 1.38 4.28 6.00
C VAL A 111 1.33 2.92 5.33
N GLU A 112 0.67 2.87 4.19
CA GLU A 112 0.54 1.68 3.32
C GLU A 112 1.19 1.97 1.95
N ASP A 113 1.60 0.96 1.23
CA ASP A 113 2.11 1.12 -0.13
C ASP A 113 0.98 1.26 -1.16
N VAL A 114 0.01 0.33 -1.15
CA VAL A 114 -1.12 0.29 -2.08
C VAL A 114 -2.41 -0.06 -1.35
N ILE A 115 -3.40 0.80 -1.43
CA ILE A 115 -4.75 0.53 -0.94
C ILE A 115 -5.56 -0.17 -2.04
N THR A 116 -6.04 -1.37 -1.75
CA THR A 116 -6.97 -2.13 -2.61
C THR A 116 -8.35 -2.22 -1.96
N THR A 117 -8.54 -3.14 -1.01
CA THR A 117 -9.74 -3.20 -0.18
C THR A 117 -9.62 -2.35 1.08
N GLY A 118 -8.41 -1.90 1.40
CA GLY A 118 -8.10 -1.18 2.62
C GLY A 118 -8.11 -2.06 3.88
N GLY A 119 -8.18 -3.40 3.74
CA GLY A 119 -8.26 -4.31 4.88
C GLY A 119 -7.09 -4.18 5.84
N SER A 120 -5.84 -4.26 5.34
CA SER A 120 -4.64 -4.12 6.18
C SER A 120 -4.56 -2.75 6.85
N ALA A 121 -4.83 -1.68 6.10
CA ALA A 121 -4.84 -0.33 6.63
C ALA A 121 -5.89 -0.16 7.75
N ALA A 122 -7.08 -0.74 7.57
CA ALA A 122 -8.14 -0.70 8.56
C ALA A 122 -7.80 -1.53 9.82
N GLU A 123 -7.17 -2.70 9.66
CA GLU A 123 -6.69 -3.50 10.81
C GLU A 123 -5.63 -2.74 11.62
N VAL A 124 -4.66 -2.07 10.94
CA VAL A 124 -3.64 -1.25 11.63
C VAL A 124 -4.29 -0.03 12.29
N TYR A 125 -5.26 0.60 11.64
CA TYR A 125 -6.00 1.73 12.21
C TYR A 125 -6.70 1.33 13.52
N ASP A 126 -7.36 0.18 13.54
CA ASP A 126 -7.99 -0.35 14.76
C ASP A 126 -6.97 -0.72 15.83
N LEU A 127 -5.83 -1.31 15.45
CA LEU A 127 -4.74 -1.66 16.37
C LEU A 127 -4.15 -0.40 17.06
N VAL A 128 -3.94 0.68 16.30
CA VAL A 128 -3.49 1.97 16.81
C VAL A 128 -4.49 2.51 17.85
N ARG A 129 -5.78 2.53 17.51
CA ARG A 129 -6.83 3.00 18.42
C ARG A 129 -6.98 2.12 19.65
N ALA A 130 -6.89 0.81 19.50
CA ALA A 130 -6.94 -0.14 20.61
C ALA A 130 -5.77 0.03 21.59
N SER A 131 -4.63 0.57 21.12
CA SER A 131 -3.49 0.94 21.98
C SER A 131 -3.69 2.24 22.74
N GLY A 132 -4.82 2.95 22.55
CA GLY A 132 -5.09 4.26 23.14
C GLY A 132 -4.41 5.43 22.42
N ALA A 133 -3.71 5.19 21.32
CA ALA A 133 -3.08 6.22 20.49
C ALA A 133 -4.10 6.92 19.57
N GLU A 134 -3.74 8.12 19.12
CA GLU A 134 -4.54 8.90 18.18
C GLU A 134 -4.14 8.56 16.73
N ALA A 135 -5.01 7.88 15.98
CA ALA A 135 -4.80 7.66 14.56
C ALA A 135 -5.09 8.96 13.79
N VAL A 136 -4.05 9.68 13.35
CA VAL A 136 -4.19 10.98 12.68
C VAL A 136 -4.56 10.85 11.20
N GLY A 137 -4.35 9.67 10.60
CA GLY A 137 -4.73 9.40 9.22
C GLY A 137 -4.13 8.10 8.70
N VAL A 138 -4.49 7.81 7.45
CA VAL A 138 -3.90 6.75 6.64
C VAL A 138 -3.38 7.37 5.35
N ALA A 139 -2.14 7.07 4.97
CA ALA A 139 -1.54 7.51 3.73
C ALA A 139 -1.06 6.34 2.89
N ALA A 140 -1.07 6.47 1.57
CA ALA A 140 -0.55 5.48 0.63
C ALA A 140 0.08 6.14 -0.59
N VAL A 141 0.88 5.38 -1.35
CA VAL A 141 1.34 5.82 -2.68
C VAL A 141 0.21 5.65 -3.67
N VAL A 142 -0.42 4.49 -3.73
CA VAL A 142 -1.42 4.16 -4.76
C VAL A 142 -2.77 3.81 -4.14
N ASP A 143 -3.81 4.52 -4.57
CA ASP A 143 -5.20 4.08 -4.40
C ASP A 143 -5.62 3.25 -5.62
N ARG A 144 -5.92 1.99 -5.38
CA ARG A 144 -6.44 1.01 -6.35
C ARG A 144 -7.78 0.43 -5.89
N SER A 145 -8.48 1.15 -5.02
CA SER A 145 -9.73 0.68 -4.47
C SER A 145 -10.85 0.68 -5.53
N THR A 146 -11.60 -0.41 -5.58
CA THR A 146 -12.78 -0.57 -6.47
C THR A 146 -14.11 -0.38 -5.74
N GLY A 147 -14.07 -0.02 -4.46
CA GLY A 147 -15.22 0.19 -3.61
C GLY A 147 -14.88 0.99 -2.36
N PRO A 148 -15.84 1.17 -1.44
CA PRO A 148 -15.62 1.95 -0.23
C PRO A 148 -14.56 1.31 0.68
N VAL A 149 -13.63 2.12 1.14
CA VAL A 149 -12.63 1.75 2.16
C VAL A 149 -13.13 2.20 3.53
N ARG A 150 -13.04 1.33 4.52
CA ARG A 150 -13.62 1.54 5.86
C ARG A 150 -12.99 2.71 6.65
N VAL A 151 -11.77 3.07 6.34
CA VAL A 151 -11.04 4.15 7.00
C VAL A 151 -10.78 5.29 6.02
N PRO A 152 -10.81 6.57 6.48
CA PRO A 152 -10.41 7.69 5.64
C PRO A 152 -8.91 7.59 5.34
N PHE A 153 -8.54 7.81 4.08
CA PHE A 153 -7.14 7.78 3.66
C PHE A 153 -6.88 8.82 2.56
N ARG A 154 -5.61 9.11 2.35
CA ARG A 154 -5.09 9.88 1.22
C ARG A 154 -4.07 9.03 0.47
N ALA A 155 -4.04 9.15 -0.85
CA ALA A 155 -3.01 8.53 -1.68
C ALA A 155 -2.36 9.57 -2.59
N LEU A 156 -1.13 9.32 -3.02
CA LEU A 156 -0.42 10.19 -3.97
C LEU A 156 -1.05 10.13 -5.34
N VAL A 157 -1.57 8.95 -5.73
CA VAL A 157 -2.22 8.74 -7.01
C VAL A 157 -3.34 7.71 -6.91
N ARG A 158 -4.43 7.97 -7.64
CA ARG A 158 -5.47 6.97 -7.88
C ARG A 158 -5.23 6.31 -9.24
N VAL A 159 -5.18 4.98 -9.26
CA VAL A 159 -5.01 4.22 -10.50
C VAL A 159 -6.20 3.28 -10.71
N GLU A 160 -6.97 3.54 -11.75
CA GLU A 160 -8.08 2.69 -12.16
C GLU A 160 -7.57 1.62 -13.14
N PHE A 161 -7.88 0.38 -12.83
CA PHE A 161 -7.54 -0.76 -13.67
C PHE A 161 -8.78 -1.40 -14.23
N ALA A 162 -8.72 -1.78 -15.49
CA ALA A 162 -9.71 -2.68 -16.03
C ALA A 162 -9.56 -4.06 -15.36
N VAL A 163 -10.66 -4.54 -14.80
CA VAL A 163 -10.73 -5.85 -14.13
C VAL A 163 -11.78 -6.68 -14.83
N TYR A 164 -11.41 -7.88 -15.24
CA TYR A 164 -12.24 -8.77 -16.03
C TYR A 164 -12.48 -10.09 -15.31
N ASP A 165 -13.65 -10.65 -15.43
CA ASP A 165 -13.90 -12.04 -15.08
C ASP A 165 -13.21 -12.96 -16.10
N PRO A 166 -12.62 -14.10 -15.70
CA PRO A 166 -11.87 -14.98 -16.59
C PRO A 166 -12.64 -15.40 -17.84
N GLY A 167 -13.96 -15.70 -17.69
CA GLY A 167 -14.84 -16.11 -18.79
C GLY A 167 -15.18 -15.00 -19.78
N HIS A 168 -14.91 -13.73 -19.46
CA HIS A 168 -15.24 -12.57 -20.29
C HIS A 168 -14.04 -11.63 -20.49
N CYS A 169 -12.83 -12.13 -20.29
CA CYS A 169 -11.61 -11.33 -20.42
C CYS A 169 -11.25 -11.11 -21.90
N PRO A 170 -11.20 -9.86 -22.39
CA PRO A 170 -10.85 -9.55 -23.77
C PRO A 170 -9.39 -9.89 -24.11
N LEU A 171 -8.51 -9.98 -23.11
CA LEU A 171 -7.10 -10.35 -23.30
C LEU A 171 -6.98 -11.86 -23.50
N CYS A 172 -7.77 -12.69 -22.78
CA CYS A 172 -7.89 -14.11 -23.04
C CYS A 172 -8.39 -14.37 -24.46
N ALA A 173 -9.43 -13.66 -24.89
CA ALA A 173 -9.99 -13.80 -26.24
C ALA A 173 -8.98 -13.45 -27.35
N LYS A 174 -8.02 -12.57 -27.05
CA LYS A 174 -6.91 -12.21 -27.96
C LYS A 174 -5.69 -13.12 -27.84
N GLY A 175 -5.72 -14.14 -26.98
CA GLY A 175 -4.60 -15.04 -26.75
C GLY A 175 -3.38 -14.40 -26.09
N VAL A 176 -3.54 -13.27 -25.41
CA VAL A 176 -2.45 -12.63 -24.66
C VAL A 176 -2.06 -13.53 -23.50
N PRO A 177 -0.78 -13.90 -23.33
CA PRO A 177 -0.32 -14.76 -22.24
C PRO A 177 -0.72 -14.18 -20.86
N LEU A 178 -1.20 -15.04 -19.97
CA LEU A 178 -1.58 -14.65 -18.60
C LEU A 178 -0.37 -14.78 -17.67
N GLU A 179 -0.02 -13.71 -16.97
CA GLU A 179 1.07 -13.65 -16.02
C GLU A 179 0.53 -13.56 -14.58
N ALA A 180 1.24 -14.15 -13.62
CA ALA A 180 0.88 -14.12 -12.20
C ALA A 180 2.05 -13.58 -11.36
N PRO A 181 2.36 -12.28 -11.41
CA PRO A 181 3.51 -11.69 -10.74
C PRO A 181 3.36 -11.61 -9.20
N GLY A 182 2.18 -11.86 -8.66
CA GLY A 182 1.91 -11.77 -7.22
C GLY A 182 2.60 -12.87 -6.42
N SER A 183 3.01 -12.54 -5.18
CA SER A 183 3.68 -13.46 -4.25
C SER A 183 2.80 -14.60 -3.70
N ARG A 184 1.51 -14.61 -4.00
CA ARG A 184 0.61 -15.71 -3.67
C ARG A 184 0.54 -16.66 -4.87
N HIS A 185 1.30 -17.76 -4.81
CA HIS A 185 1.10 -18.87 -5.73
C HIS A 185 -0.35 -19.36 -5.56
N VAL A 186 -1.16 -19.18 -6.59
CA VAL A 186 -2.42 -19.90 -6.72
C VAL A 186 -2.01 -21.34 -7.00
N SER A 187 -2.14 -22.21 -5.99
CA SER A 187 -1.96 -23.65 -6.20
C SER A 187 -2.99 -24.08 -7.22
N SER A 188 -2.53 -24.44 -8.40
CA SER A 188 -3.36 -25.10 -9.42
C SER A 188 -3.80 -26.45 -8.84
N HIS A 189 -5.08 -26.57 -8.58
CA HIS A 189 -5.77 -27.85 -8.40
C HIS A 189 -6.27 -28.36 -9.74
#